data_4e3f9276282680cca112c3914eb905dd
#
_entry.id   4e3f9276282680cca112c3914eb905dd
#
_cell.length_a   1.000
_cell.length_b   1.000
_cell.length_c   1.000
_cell.angle_alpha   90.00
_cell.angle_beta   90.00
_cell.angle_gamma   90.00
#
_symmetry.space_group_name_H-M   'P 1'
#
loop_
_entity.id
_entity.type
_entity.pdbx_description
1 polymer ?
#
loop_
_entity_poly.entity_id
_entity_poly.type
_entity_poly.pdbx_seq_one_letter_code
_entity_poly.pdbx_strand_id
1 'polypeptide(L)'
;PSQLFGNVVKTANTNPNLNTDLKAIFDSIESSANGYASEKNIKGLFADFDTTSTRLGNTVENKNSRLAAVLKGVEGLNFGNFEEHEIDLFGDAYEFLINNYAANAGKSGGEFFTPQNVSKLISQLAMHKQATVNKIYDPAAGSGSLLLQAKKQFEDRIIEDGFFGQEINHTTYNLARMNMFLHNIN
;
A
#
# COMPACT_ATOMS: atom_id res chain seq x y z
N PRO A 1 -3.07 5.44 23.70
CA PRO A 1 -3.55 6.77 23.30
C PRO A 1 -2.47 7.69 22.76
N SER A 2 -1.21 7.66 23.28
CA SER A 2 -0.10 8.50 22.78
C SER A 2 0.36 8.13 21.38
N GLN A 3 0.18 6.89 20.97
CA GLN A 3 0.55 6.37 19.64
C GLN A 3 -0.53 6.57 18.57
N LEU A 4 -1.69 7.12 18.91
CA LEU A 4 -2.69 7.47 17.92
C LEU A 4 -2.17 8.59 17.01
N PHE A 5 -2.43 8.48 15.71
CA PHE A 5 -1.91 9.38 14.68
C PHE A 5 -2.08 10.87 15.06
N GLY A 6 -3.27 11.30 15.42
CA GLY A 6 -3.53 12.70 15.79
C GLY A 6 -2.73 13.18 17.02
N ASN A 7 -2.38 12.29 17.94
CA ASN A 7 -1.54 12.65 19.09
C ASN A 7 -0.06 12.74 18.71
N VAL A 8 0.41 11.87 17.82
CA VAL A 8 1.76 11.94 17.27
C VAL A 8 1.96 13.25 16.50
N VAL A 9 0.99 13.61 15.66
CA VAL A 9 1.07 14.86 14.86
C VAL A 9 1.11 16.11 15.74
N LYS A 10 0.32 16.17 16.81
CA LYS A 10 0.30 17.32 17.75
C LYS A 10 1.68 17.59 18.36
N THR A 11 2.46 16.56 18.61
CA THR A 11 3.81 16.69 19.22
C THR A 11 4.94 16.63 18.21
N ALA A 12 4.65 16.37 16.94
CA ALA A 12 5.66 16.08 15.92
C ALA A 12 6.75 17.16 15.79
N ASN A 13 6.41 18.43 15.91
CA ASN A 13 7.38 19.53 15.79
C ASN A 13 8.26 19.74 17.04
N THR A 14 7.84 19.22 18.18
CA THR A 14 8.51 19.43 19.47
C THR A 14 9.16 18.17 20.02
N ASN A 15 8.88 17.02 19.42
CA ASN A 15 9.42 15.74 19.85
C ASN A 15 10.83 15.52 19.27
N PRO A 16 11.89 15.54 20.10
CA PRO A 16 13.26 15.34 19.65
C PRO A 16 13.52 13.89 19.19
N ASN A 17 12.66 12.94 19.58
CA ASN A 17 12.78 11.52 19.29
C ASN A 17 11.76 11.02 18.26
N LEU A 18 11.17 11.93 17.47
CA LEU A 18 10.07 11.58 16.54
C LEU A 18 10.43 10.41 15.61
N ASN A 19 11.64 10.38 15.08
CA ASN A 19 12.10 9.33 14.18
C ASN A 19 12.14 7.94 14.84
N THR A 20 12.59 7.84 16.07
CA THR A 20 12.65 6.58 16.82
C THR A 20 11.28 6.16 17.34
N ASP A 21 10.46 7.12 17.76
CA ASP A 21 9.10 6.88 18.23
C ASP A 21 8.20 6.36 17.09
N LEU A 22 8.33 6.92 15.89
CA LEU A 22 7.62 6.42 14.71
C LEU A 22 8.03 4.99 14.37
N LYS A 23 9.33 4.69 14.44
CA LYS A 23 9.79 3.31 14.24
C LYS A 23 9.15 2.36 15.25
N ALA A 24 9.16 2.73 16.53
CA ALA A 24 8.54 1.91 17.57
C ALA A 24 7.04 1.71 17.37
N ILE A 25 6.34 2.72 16.85
CA ILE A 25 4.91 2.62 16.49
C ILE A 25 4.72 1.63 15.33
N PHE A 26 5.53 1.69 14.28
CA PHE A 26 5.47 0.76 13.15
C PHE A 26 5.74 -0.68 13.59
N ASP A 27 6.80 -0.88 14.37
CA ASP A 27 7.13 -2.19 14.94
C ASP A 27 5.99 -2.74 15.82
N SER A 28 5.29 -1.86 16.56
CA SER A 28 4.13 -2.22 17.38
C SER A 28 2.91 -2.62 16.52
N ILE A 29 2.67 -1.91 15.43
CA ILE A 29 1.58 -2.25 14.49
C ILE A 29 1.86 -3.62 13.87
N GLU A 30 3.05 -3.85 13.35
CA GLU A 30 3.41 -5.14 12.76
C GLU A 30 3.33 -6.29 13.78
N SER A 31 3.80 -6.05 14.99
CA SER A 31 3.77 -7.05 16.07
C SER A 31 2.36 -7.37 16.56
N SER A 32 1.41 -6.45 16.41
CA SER A 32 0.02 -6.67 16.82
C SER A 32 -0.68 -7.77 16.01
N ALA A 33 -0.17 -8.07 14.82
CA ALA A 33 -0.70 -9.11 13.95
C ALA A 33 -0.11 -10.52 14.22
N ASN A 34 0.89 -10.62 15.11
CA ASN A 34 1.55 -11.91 15.38
C ASN A 34 0.55 -12.95 15.90
N GLY A 35 0.54 -14.11 15.27
CA GLY A 35 -0.37 -15.22 15.60
C GLY A 35 -1.79 -15.11 15.03
N TYR A 36 -2.09 -14.06 14.28
CA TYR A 36 -3.36 -13.90 13.55
C TYR A 36 -3.20 -14.21 12.06
N ALA A 37 -4.30 -14.49 11.38
CA ALA A 37 -4.31 -14.77 9.94
C ALA A 37 -3.71 -13.61 9.11
N SER A 38 -3.84 -12.37 9.60
CA SER A 38 -3.30 -11.16 8.99
C SER A 38 -1.77 -10.97 9.17
N GLU A 39 -1.09 -11.81 9.94
CA GLU A 39 0.36 -11.66 10.20
C GLU A 39 1.16 -11.54 8.90
N LYS A 40 0.87 -12.40 7.92
CA LYS A 40 1.57 -12.41 6.62
C LYS A 40 1.35 -11.10 5.84
N ASN A 41 0.22 -10.46 6.02
CA ASN A 41 -0.15 -9.23 5.31
C ASN A 41 0.42 -7.98 5.97
N ILE A 42 0.61 -7.99 7.29
CA ILE A 42 1.05 -6.84 8.08
C ILE A 42 2.57 -6.84 8.31
N LYS A 43 3.19 -8.00 8.49
CA LYS A 43 4.62 -8.11 8.74
C LYS A 43 5.48 -7.52 7.62
N GLY A 44 6.39 -6.61 7.96
CA GLY A 44 7.25 -5.91 7.01
C GLY A 44 6.53 -4.83 6.19
N LEU A 45 5.34 -4.41 6.60
CA LEU A 45 4.56 -3.39 5.91
C LEU A 45 5.31 -2.05 5.82
N PHE A 46 6.05 -1.72 6.88
CA PHE A 46 6.81 -0.47 6.98
C PHE A 46 8.30 -0.64 6.64
N ALA A 47 8.72 -1.77 6.07
CA ALA A 47 10.13 -2.07 5.80
C ALA A 47 10.82 -1.02 4.90
N ASP A 48 10.09 -0.43 3.97
CA ASP A 48 10.61 0.61 3.07
C ASP A 48 10.55 2.03 3.67
N PHE A 49 9.93 2.20 4.84
CA PHE A 49 9.81 3.48 5.51
C PHE A 49 10.86 3.63 6.62
N ASP A 50 12.12 3.85 6.24
CA ASP A 50 13.22 4.05 7.19
C ASP A 50 13.22 5.47 7.76
N THR A 51 12.68 5.63 8.98
CA THR A 51 12.61 6.89 9.72
C THR A 51 13.98 7.41 10.15
N THR A 52 15.02 6.58 10.03
CA THR A 52 16.40 6.93 10.40
C THR A 52 17.29 7.22 9.20
N SER A 53 16.77 7.07 8.00
CA SER A 53 17.50 7.22 6.74
C SER A 53 18.21 8.57 6.61
N THR A 54 19.43 8.57 6.07
CA THR A 54 20.17 9.78 5.72
C THR A 54 19.49 10.58 4.59
N ARG A 55 18.60 9.96 3.81
CA ARG A 55 17.77 10.65 2.80
C ARG A 55 16.82 11.67 3.44
N LEU A 56 16.43 11.46 4.70
CA LEU A 56 15.64 12.43 5.47
C LEU A 56 16.47 13.59 6.00
N GLY A 57 17.79 13.47 6.02
CA GLY A 57 18.72 14.48 6.49
C GLY A 57 19.88 13.90 7.29
N ASN A 58 20.94 14.69 7.46
CA ASN A 58 22.15 14.24 8.13
C ASN A 58 22.08 14.36 9.66
N THR A 59 21.16 15.15 10.19
CA THR A 59 20.95 15.33 11.65
C THR A 59 19.59 14.80 12.06
N VAL A 60 19.43 14.52 13.35
CA VAL A 60 18.15 14.06 13.91
C VAL A 60 17.07 15.14 13.74
N GLU A 61 17.43 16.42 13.96
CA GLU A 61 16.50 17.53 13.78
C GLU A 61 15.98 17.63 12.35
N ASN A 62 16.85 17.47 11.35
CA ASN A 62 16.45 17.49 9.94
C ASN A 62 15.54 16.34 9.59
N LYS A 63 15.83 15.12 10.10
CA LYS A 63 14.97 13.96 9.92
C LYS A 63 13.60 14.19 10.54
N ASN A 64 13.56 14.62 11.79
CA ASN A 64 12.32 14.89 12.52
C ASN A 64 11.49 15.99 11.87
N SER A 65 12.13 17.06 11.39
CA SER A 65 11.43 18.14 10.67
C SER A 65 10.74 17.64 9.40
N ARG A 66 11.40 16.80 8.61
CA ARG A 66 10.80 16.21 7.41
C ARG A 66 9.68 15.22 7.74
N LEU A 67 9.88 14.36 8.73
CA LEU A 67 8.85 13.45 9.21
C LEU A 67 7.61 14.19 9.72
N ALA A 68 7.82 15.27 10.50
CA ALA A 68 6.74 16.12 10.98
C ALA A 68 5.97 16.79 9.84
N ALA A 69 6.67 17.24 8.79
CA ALA A 69 6.03 17.83 7.61
C ALA A 69 5.16 16.80 6.86
N VAL A 70 5.64 15.57 6.69
CA VAL A 70 4.86 14.47 6.09
C VAL A 70 3.63 14.16 6.92
N LEU A 71 3.78 13.97 8.23
CA LEU A 71 2.66 13.67 9.14
C LEU A 71 1.59 14.75 9.10
N LYS A 72 1.97 16.03 9.08
CA LYS A 72 1.03 17.15 8.95
C LYS A 72 0.35 17.19 7.59
N GLY A 73 1.06 16.87 6.52
CA GLY A 73 0.47 16.75 5.21
C GLY A 73 -0.63 15.69 5.17
N VAL A 74 -0.37 14.52 5.79
CA VAL A 74 -1.36 13.46 5.90
C VAL A 74 -2.53 13.85 6.81
N GLU A 75 -2.28 14.55 7.93
CA GLU A 75 -3.35 15.05 8.82
C GLU A 75 -4.32 15.99 8.10
N GLY A 76 -3.81 16.79 7.17
CA GLY A 76 -4.62 17.70 6.36
C GLY A 76 -5.52 17.02 5.33
N LEU A 77 -5.36 15.72 5.09
CA LEU A 77 -6.20 14.96 4.16
C LEU A 77 -7.53 14.58 4.83
N ASN A 78 -8.62 14.80 4.11
CA ASN A 78 -9.94 14.34 4.56
C ASN A 78 -10.24 12.99 3.92
N PHE A 79 -10.16 11.91 4.71
CA PHE A 79 -10.49 10.56 4.27
C PHE A 79 -11.97 10.19 4.43
N GLY A 80 -12.82 11.14 4.81
CA GLY A 80 -14.25 10.90 5.06
C GLY A 80 -14.51 10.10 6.34
N ASN A 81 -15.75 9.65 6.50
CA ASN A 81 -16.16 8.77 7.60
C ASN A 81 -16.01 7.31 7.18
N PHE A 82 -15.30 6.52 7.98
CA PHE A 82 -15.05 5.09 7.74
C PHE A 82 -16.37 4.26 7.68
N GLU A 83 -17.42 4.74 8.31
CA GLU A 83 -18.73 4.08 8.33
C GLU A 83 -19.57 4.35 7.08
N GLU A 84 -19.24 5.38 6.31
CA GLU A 84 -20.00 5.81 5.12
C GLU A 84 -19.32 5.45 3.80
N HIS A 85 -18.05 5.07 3.84
CA HIS A 85 -17.26 4.77 2.65
C HIS A 85 -16.78 3.33 2.68
N GLU A 86 -17.09 2.61 1.61
CA GLU A 86 -16.53 1.30 1.36
C GLU A 86 -14.99 1.37 1.29
N ILE A 87 -14.34 0.29 1.67
CA ILE A 87 -12.86 0.12 1.65
C ILE A 87 -12.24 0.53 0.30
N ASP A 88 -13.00 0.45 -0.78
CA ASP A 88 -12.60 0.83 -2.14
C ASP A 88 -12.06 2.27 -2.29
N LEU A 89 -12.55 3.23 -1.47
CA LEU A 89 -12.06 4.60 -1.54
C LEU A 89 -10.56 4.71 -1.20
N PHE A 90 -10.10 3.98 -0.19
CA PHE A 90 -8.68 3.97 0.19
C PHE A 90 -7.83 3.25 -0.87
N GLY A 91 -8.35 2.18 -1.41
CA GLY A 91 -7.71 1.47 -2.51
C GLY A 91 -7.58 2.34 -3.75
N ASP A 92 -8.64 3.01 -4.16
CA ASP A 92 -8.63 3.91 -5.32
C ASP A 92 -7.70 5.13 -5.11
N ALA A 93 -7.68 5.71 -3.90
CA ALA A 93 -6.72 6.75 -3.54
C ALA A 93 -5.27 6.25 -3.61
N TYR A 94 -5.02 5.02 -3.18
CA TYR A 94 -3.71 4.40 -3.25
C TYR A 94 -3.29 4.12 -4.69
N GLU A 95 -4.17 3.59 -5.53
CA GLU A 95 -3.92 3.43 -6.97
C GLU A 95 -3.59 4.75 -7.65
N PHE A 96 -4.31 5.83 -7.30
CA PHE A 96 -4.02 7.17 -7.80
C PHE A 96 -2.61 7.64 -7.41
N LEU A 97 -2.19 7.40 -6.16
CA LEU A 97 -0.85 7.74 -5.70
C LEU A 97 0.23 6.93 -6.43
N ILE A 98 0.03 5.61 -6.61
CA ILE A 98 0.94 4.75 -7.37
C ILE A 98 1.07 5.25 -8.81
N ASN A 99 -0.05 5.58 -9.46
CA ASN A 99 -0.07 6.08 -10.83
C ASN A 99 0.72 7.41 -10.96
N ASN A 100 0.49 8.35 -10.06
CA ASN A 100 1.23 9.61 -10.03
C ASN A 100 2.73 9.40 -9.76
N TYR A 101 3.07 8.49 -8.86
CA TYR A 101 4.46 8.15 -8.59
C TYR A 101 5.13 7.53 -9.82
N ALA A 102 4.47 6.59 -10.49
CA ALA A 102 4.96 5.97 -11.71
C ALA A 102 5.15 6.99 -12.85
N ALA A 103 4.20 7.92 -13.04
CA ALA A 103 4.31 8.96 -14.04
C ALA A 103 5.50 9.90 -13.81
N ASN A 104 5.85 10.16 -12.54
CA ASN A 104 6.98 11.00 -12.16
C ASN A 104 8.32 10.26 -12.09
N ALA A 105 8.31 8.94 -11.98
CA ALA A 105 9.50 8.09 -11.91
C ALA A 105 10.19 7.88 -13.27
N GLY A 106 9.64 8.40 -14.36
CA GLY A 106 10.19 8.29 -15.71
C GLY A 106 10.23 6.84 -16.20
N LYS A 107 11.38 6.39 -16.75
CA LYS A 107 11.52 5.04 -17.31
C LYS A 107 11.28 3.93 -16.27
N SER A 108 11.62 4.18 -15.01
CA SER A 108 11.43 3.20 -13.92
C SER A 108 9.96 3.02 -13.53
N GLY A 109 9.08 3.97 -13.85
CA GLY A 109 7.65 3.88 -13.54
C GLY A 109 6.95 2.71 -14.25
N GLY A 110 7.36 2.41 -15.47
CA GLY A 110 6.82 1.28 -16.25
C GLY A 110 7.19 -0.11 -15.74
N GLU A 111 8.16 -0.19 -14.83
CA GLU A 111 8.62 -1.49 -14.29
C GLU A 111 7.67 -2.04 -13.21
N PHE A 112 6.88 -1.21 -12.58
CA PHE A 112 6.01 -1.62 -11.48
C PHE A 112 4.53 -1.25 -11.64
N PHE A 113 4.20 -0.45 -12.64
CA PHE A 113 2.82 0.01 -12.83
C PHE A 113 2.35 -0.22 -14.27
N THR A 114 1.23 -0.92 -14.41
CA THR A 114 0.51 -1.07 -15.68
C THR A 114 -0.72 -0.16 -15.68
N PRO A 115 -0.91 0.70 -16.69
CA PRO A 115 -2.07 1.58 -16.77
C PRO A 115 -3.39 0.80 -16.63
N GLN A 116 -4.33 1.33 -15.87
CA GLN A 116 -5.60 0.64 -15.55
C GLN A 116 -6.35 0.16 -16.78
N ASN A 117 -6.41 0.96 -17.85
CA ASN A 117 -7.09 0.58 -19.10
C ASN A 117 -6.44 -0.65 -19.77
N VAL A 118 -5.11 -0.75 -19.68
CA VAL A 118 -4.36 -1.91 -20.21
C VAL A 118 -4.60 -3.13 -19.33
N SER A 119 -4.53 -2.98 -18.02
CA SER A 119 -4.83 -4.07 -17.06
C SER A 119 -6.26 -4.57 -17.22
N LYS A 120 -7.22 -3.66 -17.42
CA LYS A 120 -8.61 -3.99 -17.70
C LYS A 120 -8.76 -4.81 -18.98
N LEU A 121 -8.13 -4.38 -20.07
CA LEU A 121 -8.17 -5.10 -21.34
C LEU A 121 -7.56 -6.50 -21.24
N ILE A 122 -6.40 -6.61 -20.60
CA ILE A 122 -5.72 -7.90 -20.41
C ILE A 122 -6.60 -8.85 -19.59
N SER A 123 -7.20 -8.37 -18.49
CA SER A 123 -8.12 -9.15 -17.68
C SER A 123 -9.33 -9.64 -18.48
N GLN A 124 -9.91 -8.78 -19.34
CA GLN A 124 -11.02 -9.16 -20.21
C GLN A 124 -10.63 -10.21 -21.25
N LEU A 125 -9.42 -10.10 -21.82
CA LEU A 125 -8.91 -11.08 -22.77
C LEU A 125 -8.67 -12.43 -22.10
N ALA A 126 -8.04 -12.44 -20.93
CA ALA A 126 -7.77 -13.67 -20.15
C ALA A 126 -9.06 -14.38 -19.74
N MET A 127 -10.10 -13.63 -19.37
CA MET A 127 -11.40 -14.17 -18.96
C MET A 127 -12.36 -14.42 -20.13
N HIS A 128 -11.93 -14.16 -21.37
CA HIS A 128 -12.79 -14.34 -22.54
C HIS A 128 -13.28 -15.79 -22.66
N LYS A 129 -14.59 -15.97 -22.76
CA LYS A 129 -15.27 -17.27 -22.81
C LYS A 129 -15.08 -18.18 -21.58
N GLN A 130 -14.47 -17.70 -20.51
CA GLN A 130 -14.44 -18.42 -19.22
C GLN A 130 -15.71 -18.09 -18.44
N ALA A 131 -16.47 -19.10 -18.06
CA ALA A 131 -17.66 -18.94 -17.20
C ALA A 131 -17.22 -18.72 -15.75
N THR A 132 -16.32 -19.56 -15.28
CA THR A 132 -15.71 -19.53 -13.94
C THR A 132 -14.24 -19.90 -14.01
N VAL A 133 -13.45 -19.44 -13.06
CA VAL A 133 -12.04 -19.80 -12.89
C VAL A 133 -11.76 -20.06 -11.41
N ASN A 134 -10.81 -20.95 -11.11
CA ASN A 134 -10.46 -21.26 -9.74
C ASN A 134 -9.51 -20.20 -9.17
N LYS A 135 -8.55 -19.77 -9.97
CA LYS A 135 -7.44 -18.90 -9.53
C LYS A 135 -7.03 -17.93 -10.63
N ILE A 136 -6.60 -16.76 -10.21
CA ILE A 136 -5.92 -15.79 -11.07
C ILE A 136 -4.45 -15.72 -10.59
N TYR A 137 -3.52 -15.84 -11.52
CA TYR A 137 -2.10 -15.76 -11.23
C TYR A 137 -1.40 -14.77 -12.16
N ASP A 138 -0.66 -13.85 -11.56
CA ASP A 138 0.21 -12.91 -12.26
C ASP A 138 1.68 -13.20 -11.92
N PRO A 139 2.47 -13.74 -12.87
CA PRO A 139 3.88 -14.08 -12.64
C PRO A 139 4.81 -12.87 -12.53
N ALA A 140 4.34 -11.66 -12.83
CA ALA A 140 5.08 -10.41 -12.78
C ALA A 140 4.18 -9.29 -12.27
N ALA A 141 3.66 -9.47 -11.06
CA ALA A 141 2.52 -8.74 -10.53
C ALA A 141 2.73 -7.21 -10.46
N GLY A 142 3.97 -6.74 -10.37
CA GLY A 142 4.21 -5.32 -10.22
C GLY A 142 3.52 -4.78 -8.97
N SER A 143 2.72 -3.72 -9.13
CA SER A 143 1.86 -3.17 -8.07
C SER A 143 0.53 -3.92 -7.87
N GLY A 144 0.30 -5.02 -8.58
CA GLY A 144 -0.93 -5.81 -8.49
C GLY A 144 -2.10 -5.31 -9.34
N SER A 145 -1.87 -4.38 -10.25
CA SER A 145 -2.95 -3.75 -11.06
C SER A 145 -3.76 -4.76 -11.88
N LEU A 146 -3.12 -5.81 -12.43
CA LEU A 146 -3.83 -6.86 -13.20
C LEU A 146 -4.74 -7.69 -12.31
N LEU A 147 -4.25 -8.10 -11.14
CA LEU A 147 -5.02 -8.86 -10.16
C LEU A 147 -6.23 -8.06 -9.68
N LEU A 148 -6.01 -6.77 -9.38
CA LEU A 148 -7.07 -5.88 -8.96
C LEU A 148 -8.14 -5.70 -10.04
N GLN A 149 -7.75 -5.50 -11.29
CA GLN A 149 -8.70 -5.38 -12.39
C GLN A 149 -9.46 -6.69 -12.65
N ALA A 150 -8.83 -7.84 -12.43
CA ALA A 150 -9.52 -9.12 -12.50
C ALA A 150 -10.58 -9.23 -11.39
N LYS A 151 -10.27 -8.82 -10.16
CA LYS A 151 -11.25 -8.76 -9.07
C LYS A 151 -12.40 -7.81 -9.40
N LYS A 152 -12.13 -6.55 -9.70
CA LYS A 152 -13.16 -5.54 -9.99
C LYS A 152 -14.14 -5.94 -11.10
N GLN A 153 -13.70 -6.75 -12.05
CA GLN A 153 -14.52 -7.13 -13.20
C GLN A 153 -15.18 -8.51 -13.10
N PHE A 154 -14.58 -9.45 -12.35
CA PHE A 154 -14.92 -10.87 -12.45
C PHE A 154 -14.96 -11.59 -11.11
N GLU A 155 -15.05 -10.89 -9.98
CA GLU A 155 -15.06 -11.49 -8.64
C GLU A 155 -16.06 -12.63 -8.54
N ASP A 156 -17.27 -12.45 -9.08
CA ASP A 156 -18.35 -13.46 -9.07
C ASP A 156 -18.03 -14.74 -9.85
N ARG A 157 -17.00 -14.71 -10.68
CA ARG A 157 -16.57 -15.86 -11.50
C ARG A 157 -15.35 -16.57 -10.96
N ILE A 158 -14.76 -16.04 -9.88
CA ILE A 158 -13.58 -16.61 -9.23
C ILE A 158 -14.08 -17.40 -8.02
N ILE A 159 -13.98 -18.72 -8.07
CA ILE A 159 -14.68 -19.63 -7.16
C ILE A 159 -13.83 -20.18 -6.01
N GLU A 160 -12.53 -19.93 -5.98
CA GLU A 160 -11.62 -20.37 -4.90
C GLU A 160 -10.69 -19.22 -4.43
N ASP A 161 -9.61 -19.54 -3.70
CA ASP A 161 -8.68 -18.64 -3.00
C ASP A 161 -8.05 -17.52 -3.86
N GLY A 162 -8.50 -17.40 -5.01
CA GLY A 162 -8.59 -16.34 -5.93
C GLY A 162 -7.29 -15.81 -6.51
N PHE A 163 -6.47 -15.10 -5.77
CA PHE A 163 -5.48 -14.21 -6.39
C PHE A 163 -4.08 -14.54 -5.94
N PHE A 164 -3.17 -14.73 -6.91
CA PHE A 164 -1.76 -15.04 -6.67
C PHE A 164 -0.89 -14.13 -7.52
N GLY A 165 0.15 -13.56 -6.93
CA GLY A 165 1.11 -12.73 -7.62
C GLY A 165 2.53 -13.13 -7.28
N GLN A 166 3.45 -12.94 -8.23
CA GLN A 166 4.87 -13.06 -8.01
C GLN A 166 5.56 -11.76 -8.40
N GLU A 167 6.42 -11.25 -7.52
CA GLU A 167 7.19 -10.04 -7.76
C GLU A 167 8.60 -10.23 -7.20
N ILE A 168 9.62 -9.93 -8.02
CA ILE A 168 11.03 -10.10 -7.65
C ILE A 168 11.57 -8.89 -6.87
N ASN A 169 11.05 -7.69 -7.16
CA ASN A 169 11.48 -6.47 -6.49
C ASN A 169 10.76 -6.32 -5.17
N HIS A 170 11.51 -6.27 -4.07
CA HIS A 170 10.93 -6.23 -2.71
C HIS A 170 10.08 -4.98 -2.46
N THR A 171 10.52 -3.81 -2.92
CA THR A 171 9.75 -2.55 -2.77
C THR A 171 8.44 -2.62 -3.57
N THR A 172 8.49 -3.10 -4.80
CA THR A 172 7.30 -3.30 -5.64
C THR A 172 6.36 -4.35 -5.06
N TYR A 173 6.91 -5.43 -4.50
CA TYR A 173 6.13 -6.43 -3.76
C TYR A 173 5.38 -5.82 -2.56
N ASN A 174 6.02 -4.93 -1.79
CA ASN A 174 5.36 -4.25 -0.68
C ASN A 174 4.25 -3.30 -1.17
N LEU A 175 4.46 -2.61 -2.30
CA LEU A 175 3.41 -1.80 -2.94
C LEU A 175 2.21 -2.68 -3.34
N ALA A 176 2.47 -3.83 -3.96
CA ALA A 176 1.42 -4.78 -4.34
C ALA A 176 0.64 -5.30 -3.12
N ARG A 177 1.35 -5.69 -2.05
CA ARG A 177 0.72 -6.16 -0.81
C ARG A 177 -0.23 -5.11 -0.23
N MET A 178 0.23 -3.85 -0.12
CA MET A 178 -0.60 -2.76 0.37
C MET A 178 -1.81 -2.54 -0.54
N ASN A 179 -1.61 -2.57 -1.85
CA ASN A 179 -2.69 -2.42 -2.82
C ASN A 179 -3.75 -3.52 -2.66
N MET A 180 -3.31 -4.78 -2.57
CA MET A 180 -4.21 -5.92 -2.37
C MET A 180 -4.95 -5.81 -1.04
N PHE A 181 -4.23 -5.49 0.05
CA PHE A 181 -4.83 -5.32 1.38
C PHE A 181 -5.92 -4.24 1.40
N LEU A 182 -5.66 -3.06 0.80
CA LEU A 182 -6.62 -1.96 0.75
C LEU A 182 -7.85 -2.27 -0.12
N HIS A 183 -7.75 -3.24 -1.03
CA HIS A 183 -8.86 -3.73 -1.84
C HIS A 183 -9.44 -5.07 -1.35
N ASN A 184 -9.15 -5.44 -0.10
CA ASN A 184 -9.65 -6.66 0.52
C ASN A 184 -9.35 -7.94 -0.30
N ILE A 185 -8.14 -8.02 -0.86
CA ILE A 185 -7.56 -9.21 -1.48
C ILE A 185 -6.52 -9.77 -0.51
N ASN A 186 -6.78 -10.99 0.00
CA ASN A 186 -5.91 -11.68 0.98
C ASN A 186 -5.13 -12.81 0.31
#